data_f64009769b8eebc8ddb16ff611a10fda
#
_entry.id   f64009769b8eebc8ddb16ff611a10fda
#
_cell.length_a   1.000
_cell.length_b   1.000
_cell.length_c   1.000
_cell.angle_alpha   90.00
_cell.angle_beta   90.00
_cell.angle_gamma   90.00
#
_symmetry.space_group_name_H-M   'P 1'
#
loop_
_entity.id
_entity.type
_entity.pdbx_description
1 polymer ?
#
loop_
_entity_poly.entity_id
_entity_poly.type
_entity_poly.pdbx_seq_one_letter_code
_entity_poly.pdbx_strand_id
1 'polypeptide(L)'
;MTVFCDFETRSACNLPVHGVYNYAQDGSTEALCLSYAFDDGEVQLWLPGQPLPDFSGHQIRARNAAFERLIFWYVLHQNYPLEQFYCTAAQAAANCLPRSLEDNGRALSSKMRKDHRGTHLVRECCIPPYNTDLLPELYEYCKQDVRADRDQSKMMRDLTATELADYHTNERINDRGVLVDLALCKAAVRYSAVELKEVQAIFTEITGLASIRSPKMRLWVQERVGPQALELMTRYKDGVKKMSVDKSVRANLLLLHGDDQDEVSEDVAEVLMCADDVWASSVAKFSRLA
;
A
#
# COMPACT_ATOMS: atom_id res chain seq x y z
N MET A 1 -27.71 -3.77 19.19
CA MET A 1 -27.08 -5.06 18.86
C MET A 1 -25.87 -4.79 17.97
N THR A 2 -24.88 -5.67 18.06
CA THR A 2 -23.65 -5.58 17.25
C THR A 2 -23.64 -6.74 16.25
N VAL A 3 -23.19 -6.49 15.03
CA VAL A 3 -22.90 -7.55 14.05
C VAL A 3 -21.43 -7.51 13.69
N PHE A 4 -20.74 -8.64 13.81
CA PHE A 4 -19.39 -8.83 13.28
C PHE A 4 -19.50 -9.44 11.88
N CYS A 5 -18.75 -8.96 10.93
CA CYS A 5 -18.82 -9.47 9.56
C CYS A 5 -17.46 -9.38 8.83
N ASP A 6 -17.34 -10.19 7.79
CA ASP A 6 -16.19 -10.26 6.89
C ASP A 6 -16.64 -10.74 5.52
N PHE A 7 -16.11 -10.15 4.45
CA PHE A 7 -16.37 -10.51 3.07
C PHE A 7 -15.18 -11.21 2.44
N GLU A 8 -15.47 -12.24 1.66
CA GLU A 8 -14.54 -12.68 0.61
C GLU A 8 -15.05 -12.23 -0.74
N THR A 9 -14.16 -11.64 -1.53
CA THR A 9 -14.50 -11.04 -2.84
C THR A 9 -13.49 -11.43 -3.89
N ARG A 10 -13.86 -11.32 -5.15
CA ARG A 10 -12.92 -11.41 -6.28
C ARG A 10 -13.15 -10.29 -7.29
N SER A 11 -12.09 -9.95 -8.02
CA SER A 11 -12.13 -8.89 -9.02
C SER A 11 -10.98 -9.05 -10.02
N ALA A 12 -11.18 -8.55 -11.24
CA ALA A 12 -10.08 -8.31 -12.17
C ALA A 12 -9.25 -7.07 -11.77
N CYS A 13 -9.81 -6.18 -10.94
CA CYS A 13 -9.10 -5.02 -10.41
C CYS A 13 -8.11 -5.44 -9.31
N ASN A 14 -6.84 -5.06 -9.44
CA ASN A 14 -5.81 -5.39 -8.45
C ASN A 14 -5.91 -4.45 -7.24
N LEU A 15 -6.46 -4.94 -6.12
CA LEU A 15 -6.66 -4.18 -4.88
C LEU A 15 -5.39 -3.50 -4.34
N PRO A 16 -4.22 -4.14 -4.23
CA PRO A 16 -2.97 -3.50 -3.82
C PRO A 16 -2.51 -2.34 -4.70
N VAL A 17 -2.82 -2.37 -5.99
CA VAL A 17 -2.41 -1.36 -6.97
C VAL A 17 -3.38 -0.20 -7.03
N HIS A 18 -4.68 -0.50 -7.06
CA HIS A 18 -5.73 0.50 -7.35
C HIS A 18 -6.45 1.01 -6.10
N GLY A 19 -6.27 0.36 -4.95
CA GLY A 19 -6.93 0.71 -3.70
C GLY A 19 -8.39 0.28 -3.64
N VAL A 20 -8.96 0.35 -2.43
CA VAL A 20 -10.27 -0.23 -2.13
C VAL A 20 -11.44 0.44 -2.86
N TYR A 21 -11.37 1.75 -3.12
CA TYR A 21 -12.45 2.46 -3.83
C TYR A 21 -12.57 2.02 -5.28
N ASN A 22 -11.45 1.99 -6.01
CA ASN A 22 -11.45 1.52 -7.39
C ASN A 22 -11.82 0.04 -7.46
N TYR A 23 -11.33 -0.76 -6.53
CA TYR A 23 -11.67 -2.17 -6.42
C TYR A 23 -13.18 -2.37 -6.24
N ALA A 24 -13.80 -1.71 -5.26
CA ALA A 24 -15.22 -1.86 -4.96
C ALA A 24 -16.14 -1.32 -6.08
N GLN A 25 -15.68 -0.32 -6.84
CA GLN A 25 -16.42 0.28 -7.96
C GLN A 25 -16.21 -0.45 -9.30
N ASP A 26 -15.24 -1.35 -9.38
CA ASP A 26 -14.97 -2.09 -10.62
C ASP A 26 -16.10 -3.08 -10.91
N GLY A 27 -16.62 -3.03 -12.14
CA GLY A 27 -17.76 -3.86 -12.56
C GLY A 27 -17.50 -5.37 -12.56
N SER A 28 -16.25 -5.81 -12.39
CA SER A 28 -15.87 -7.20 -12.21
C SER A 28 -15.82 -7.65 -10.75
N THR A 29 -15.98 -6.74 -9.81
CA THR A 29 -15.93 -7.07 -8.39
C THR A 29 -17.22 -7.70 -7.94
N GLU A 30 -17.11 -8.88 -7.36
CA GLU A 30 -18.23 -9.65 -6.82
C GLU A 30 -17.92 -10.19 -5.42
N ALA A 31 -18.95 -10.24 -4.58
CA ALA A 31 -18.87 -10.91 -3.29
C ALA A 31 -18.99 -12.43 -3.50
N LEU A 32 -18.04 -13.19 -2.96
CA LEU A 32 -18.07 -14.65 -2.96
C LEU A 32 -18.88 -15.19 -1.78
N CYS A 33 -18.74 -14.55 -0.62
CA CYS A 33 -19.54 -14.82 0.58
C CYS A 33 -19.46 -13.66 1.56
N LEU A 34 -20.37 -13.65 2.51
CA LEU A 34 -20.36 -12.84 3.73
C LEU A 34 -20.52 -13.76 4.93
N SER A 35 -19.53 -13.77 5.81
CA SER A 35 -19.69 -14.38 7.12
C SER A 35 -20.08 -13.31 8.13
N TYR A 36 -21.05 -13.62 9.02
CA TYR A 36 -21.52 -12.64 10.01
C TYR A 36 -22.04 -13.32 11.27
N ALA A 37 -22.01 -12.59 12.37
CA ALA A 37 -22.59 -13.03 13.65
C ALA A 37 -23.18 -11.86 14.41
N PHE A 38 -24.41 -11.99 14.87
CA PHE A 38 -25.02 -11.03 15.79
C PHE A 38 -24.57 -11.32 17.23
N ASP A 39 -24.04 -10.29 17.90
CA ASP A 39 -23.56 -10.37 19.27
C ASP A 39 -22.69 -11.62 19.53
N ASP A 40 -23.13 -12.53 20.38
CA ASP A 40 -22.45 -13.79 20.71
C ASP A 40 -23.00 -15.02 19.98
N GLY A 41 -23.89 -14.80 19.02
CA GLY A 41 -24.52 -15.87 18.23
C GLY A 41 -23.53 -16.65 17.37
N GLU A 42 -24.01 -17.71 16.77
CA GLU A 42 -23.26 -18.52 15.83
C GLU A 42 -22.92 -17.69 14.57
N VAL A 43 -21.73 -17.95 14.01
CA VAL A 43 -21.33 -17.34 12.75
C VAL A 43 -22.10 -17.97 11.60
N GLN A 44 -22.87 -17.16 10.93
CA GLN A 44 -23.68 -17.51 9.76
C GLN A 44 -22.91 -17.20 8.47
N LEU A 45 -23.35 -17.80 7.38
CA LEU A 45 -22.82 -17.60 6.04
C LEU A 45 -23.94 -17.16 5.12
N TRP A 46 -23.73 -16.07 4.41
CA TRP A 46 -24.53 -15.66 3.27
C TRP A 46 -23.77 -15.93 1.98
N LEU A 47 -24.47 -16.41 0.97
CA LEU A 47 -23.94 -16.62 -0.38
C LEU A 47 -24.75 -15.82 -1.41
N PRO A 48 -24.13 -15.39 -2.53
CA PRO A 48 -24.82 -14.71 -3.60
C PRO A 48 -26.07 -15.49 -4.08
N GLY A 49 -27.15 -14.76 -4.32
CA GLY A 49 -28.45 -15.35 -4.68
C GLY A 49 -29.37 -15.63 -3.49
N GLN A 50 -28.88 -15.59 -2.27
CA GLN A 50 -29.72 -15.62 -1.05
C GLN A 50 -30.18 -14.21 -0.68
N PRO A 51 -31.31 -14.07 0.05
CA PRO A 51 -31.66 -12.79 0.67
C PRO A 51 -30.52 -12.27 1.55
N LEU A 52 -30.11 -11.02 1.34
CA LEU A 52 -29.07 -10.42 2.17
C LEU A 52 -29.60 -10.18 3.58
N PRO A 53 -28.84 -10.53 4.64
CA PRO A 53 -29.22 -10.23 6.01
C PRO A 53 -29.31 -8.71 6.23
N ASP A 54 -30.32 -8.28 6.97
CA ASP A 54 -30.51 -6.86 7.29
C ASP A 54 -29.70 -6.46 8.52
N PHE A 55 -28.78 -5.52 8.34
CA PHE A 55 -27.95 -4.95 9.40
C PHE A 55 -28.41 -3.53 9.80
N SER A 56 -29.56 -3.07 9.33
CA SER A 56 -30.09 -1.73 9.64
C SER A 56 -30.23 -1.54 11.16
N GLY A 57 -29.73 -0.44 11.67
CA GLY A 57 -29.78 -0.10 13.10
C GLY A 57 -28.83 -0.88 14.01
N HIS A 58 -28.00 -1.77 13.44
CA HIS A 58 -26.95 -2.49 14.18
C HIS A 58 -25.60 -1.80 14.02
N GLN A 59 -24.74 -1.90 15.05
CA GLN A 59 -23.34 -1.53 14.89
C GLN A 59 -22.63 -2.65 14.10
N ILE A 60 -22.09 -2.31 12.92
CA ILE A 60 -21.38 -3.23 12.04
C ILE A 60 -19.89 -3.16 12.39
N ARG A 61 -19.36 -4.24 12.97
CA ARG A 61 -17.93 -4.37 13.32
C ARG A 61 -17.22 -5.26 12.31
N ALA A 62 -16.13 -4.76 11.78
CA ALA A 62 -15.29 -5.52 10.85
C ALA A 62 -13.82 -5.12 10.96
N ARG A 63 -12.94 -6.03 10.55
CA ARG A 63 -11.50 -5.75 10.45
C ARG A 63 -11.22 -4.96 9.19
N ASN A 64 -10.80 -3.70 9.33
CA ASN A 64 -10.70 -2.75 8.23
C ASN A 64 -12.07 -2.41 7.61
N ALA A 65 -13.05 -2.06 8.46
CA ALA A 65 -14.45 -1.89 8.13
C ALA A 65 -14.78 -0.98 6.93
N ALA A 66 -13.81 -0.18 6.46
CA ALA A 66 -13.92 0.56 5.21
C ALA A 66 -14.12 -0.36 3.99
N PHE A 67 -13.47 -1.54 3.99
CA PHE A 67 -13.61 -2.52 2.92
C PHE A 67 -15.06 -3.06 2.87
N GLU A 68 -15.56 -3.56 3.99
CA GLU A 68 -16.92 -4.10 4.09
C GLU A 68 -17.97 -3.05 3.73
N ARG A 69 -17.80 -1.81 4.22
CA ARG A 69 -18.69 -0.71 3.92
C ARG A 69 -18.78 -0.44 2.41
N LEU A 70 -17.65 -0.42 1.72
CA LEU A 70 -17.60 -0.15 0.29
C LEU A 70 -18.15 -1.34 -0.53
N ILE A 71 -17.94 -2.59 -0.09
CA ILE A 71 -18.55 -3.76 -0.72
C ILE A 71 -20.07 -3.74 -0.54
N PHE A 72 -20.59 -3.45 0.66
CA PHE A 72 -22.02 -3.25 0.85
C PHE A 72 -22.56 -2.19 -0.11
N TRP A 73 -21.90 -1.05 -0.20
CA TRP A 73 -22.39 0.08 -0.98
C TRP A 73 -22.33 -0.17 -2.49
N TYR A 74 -21.14 -0.49 -3.02
CA TYR A 74 -20.93 -0.54 -4.47
C TYR A 74 -21.27 -1.89 -5.09
N VAL A 75 -21.04 -2.98 -4.40
CA VAL A 75 -21.24 -4.33 -4.95
C VAL A 75 -22.64 -4.86 -4.63
N LEU A 76 -23.11 -4.70 -3.40
CA LEU A 76 -24.40 -5.22 -2.96
C LEU A 76 -25.53 -4.17 -2.97
N HIS A 77 -25.21 -2.91 -3.31
CA HIS A 77 -26.15 -1.79 -3.36
C HIS A 77 -26.91 -1.56 -2.03
N GLN A 78 -26.24 -1.86 -0.91
CA GLN A 78 -26.73 -1.62 0.45
C GLN A 78 -25.94 -0.48 1.08
N ASN A 79 -26.55 0.67 1.25
CA ASN A 79 -25.91 1.85 1.81
C ASN A 79 -26.26 2.04 3.28
N TYR A 80 -25.52 1.37 4.17
CA TYR A 80 -25.62 1.59 5.61
C TYR A 80 -24.93 2.90 5.99
N PRO A 81 -25.48 3.72 6.91
CA PRO A 81 -24.82 4.93 7.40
C PRO A 81 -23.42 4.64 7.96
N LEU A 82 -22.47 5.54 7.69
CA LEU A 82 -21.08 5.40 8.18
C LEU A 82 -21.03 5.23 9.71
N GLU A 83 -21.94 5.88 10.42
CA GLU A 83 -22.04 5.85 11.88
C GLU A 83 -22.35 4.45 12.45
N GLN A 84 -22.87 3.54 11.63
CA GLN A 84 -23.05 2.15 12.02
C GLN A 84 -21.74 1.35 11.99
N PHE A 85 -20.72 1.81 11.26
CA PHE A 85 -19.48 1.08 11.11
C PHE A 85 -18.49 1.34 12.24
N TYR A 86 -17.90 0.25 12.72
CA TYR A 86 -16.87 0.24 13.75
C TYR A 86 -15.68 -0.62 13.29
N CYS A 87 -14.51 -0.02 13.19
CA CYS A 87 -13.32 -0.72 12.72
C CYS A 87 -12.54 -1.36 13.86
N THR A 88 -12.46 -2.69 13.91
CA THR A 88 -11.70 -3.41 14.92
C THR A 88 -10.19 -3.29 14.75
N ALA A 89 -9.71 -2.95 13.53
CA ALA A 89 -8.31 -2.58 13.33
C ALA A 89 -7.98 -1.19 13.93
N ALA A 90 -8.92 -0.23 13.90
CA ALA A 90 -8.78 1.03 14.60
C ALA A 90 -8.84 0.83 16.12
N GLN A 91 -9.72 -0.05 16.60
CA GLN A 91 -9.77 -0.47 18.00
C GLN A 91 -8.41 -1.03 18.47
N ALA A 92 -7.80 -1.93 17.70
CA ALA A 92 -6.49 -2.48 18.00
C ALA A 92 -5.41 -1.38 18.09
N ALA A 93 -5.40 -0.45 17.13
CA ALA A 93 -4.47 0.67 17.13
C ALA A 93 -4.63 1.57 18.35
N ALA A 94 -5.86 1.88 18.76
CA ALA A 94 -6.16 2.66 19.96
C ALA A 94 -5.76 1.94 21.27
N ASN A 95 -5.61 0.63 21.23
CA ASN A 95 -5.07 -0.20 22.32
C ASN A 95 -3.54 -0.43 22.21
N CYS A 96 -2.83 0.30 21.33
CA CYS A 96 -1.41 0.14 21.05
C CYS A 96 -1.03 -1.28 20.58
N LEU A 97 -1.94 -1.95 19.86
CA LEU A 97 -1.79 -3.31 19.36
C LEU A 97 -1.66 -3.32 17.82
N PRO A 98 -1.10 -4.38 17.24
CA PRO A 98 -1.02 -4.54 15.79
C PRO A 98 -2.39 -4.51 15.13
N ARG A 99 -2.47 -3.87 13.95
CA ARG A 99 -3.73 -3.76 13.20
C ARG A 99 -4.12 -5.02 12.44
N SER A 100 -3.17 -5.90 12.11
CA SER A 100 -3.48 -7.17 11.43
C SER A 100 -4.16 -8.14 12.38
N LEU A 101 -5.10 -8.93 11.87
CA LEU A 101 -5.84 -9.92 12.68
C LEU A 101 -4.89 -10.97 13.28
N GLU A 102 -3.90 -11.39 12.52
CA GLU A 102 -2.93 -12.40 12.96
C GLU A 102 -2.02 -11.89 14.07
N ASP A 103 -1.37 -10.73 13.87
CA ASP A 103 -0.43 -10.20 14.86
C ASP A 103 -1.15 -9.69 16.12
N ASN A 104 -2.35 -9.14 15.97
CA ASN A 104 -3.20 -8.76 17.10
C ASN A 104 -3.57 -9.99 17.95
N GLY A 105 -3.96 -11.09 17.30
CA GLY A 105 -4.26 -12.33 18.00
C GLY A 105 -3.04 -12.91 18.74
N ARG A 106 -1.83 -12.77 18.18
CA ARG A 106 -0.58 -13.13 18.88
C ARG A 106 -0.32 -12.24 20.09
N ALA A 107 -0.44 -10.91 19.91
CA ALA A 107 -0.19 -9.95 20.99
C ALA A 107 -1.16 -10.13 22.17
N LEU A 108 -2.43 -10.43 21.89
CA LEU A 108 -3.47 -10.71 22.88
C LEU A 108 -3.39 -12.13 23.47
N SER A 109 -2.55 -13.01 22.92
CA SER A 109 -2.57 -14.45 23.26
C SER A 109 -3.95 -15.09 23.08
N SER A 110 -4.72 -14.59 22.10
CA SER A 110 -6.05 -15.11 21.78
C SER A 110 -5.99 -16.59 21.41
N LYS A 111 -6.98 -17.37 21.90
CA LYS A 111 -7.14 -18.78 21.54
C LYS A 111 -7.74 -18.95 20.14
N MET A 112 -8.57 -17.97 19.72
CA MET A 112 -9.16 -17.92 18.39
C MET A 112 -8.19 -17.18 17.46
N ARG A 113 -7.54 -17.91 16.57
CA ARG A 113 -6.54 -17.36 15.66
C ARG A 113 -7.05 -17.40 14.23
N LYS A 114 -6.48 -16.49 13.43
CA LYS A 114 -6.64 -16.52 11.99
C LYS A 114 -6.14 -17.85 11.41
N ASP A 115 -6.84 -18.36 10.41
CA ASP A 115 -6.41 -19.56 9.68
C ASP A 115 -5.23 -19.19 8.75
N HIS A 116 -4.10 -19.86 8.95
CA HIS A 116 -2.88 -19.64 8.17
C HIS A 116 -2.99 -20.01 6.68
N ARG A 117 -4.03 -20.77 6.28
CA ARG A 117 -4.30 -21.13 4.89
C ARG A 117 -4.85 -19.97 4.06
N GLY A 118 -5.27 -18.85 4.71
CA GLY A 118 -5.94 -17.73 4.07
C GLY A 118 -5.21 -17.16 2.87
N THR A 119 -3.88 -16.96 2.95
CA THR A 119 -3.10 -16.44 1.81
C THR A 119 -3.19 -17.35 0.59
N HIS A 120 -3.20 -18.66 0.78
CA HIS A 120 -3.36 -19.63 -0.31
C HIS A 120 -4.77 -19.59 -0.88
N LEU A 121 -5.80 -19.66 -0.01
CA LEU A 121 -7.21 -19.67 -0.43
C LEU A 121 -7.59 -18.38 -1.19
N VAL A 122 -7.20 -17.22 -0.67
CA VAL A 122 -7.43 -15.93 -1.34
C VAL A 122 -6.75 -15.90 -2.70
N ARG A 123 -5.50 -16.38 -2.82
CA ARG A 123 -4.82 -16.41 -4.11
C ARG A 123 -5.54 -17.30 -5.12
N GLU A 124 -5.98 -18.48 -4.72
CA GLU A 124 -6.61 -19.46 -5.61
C GLU A 124 -8.06 -19.07 -5.98
N CYS A 125 -8.83 -18.53 -5.03
CA CYS A 125 -10.24 -18.25 -5.26
C CYS A 125 -10.54 -16.82 -5.72
N CYS A 126 -9.71 -15.84 -5.29
CA CYS A 126 -10.02 -14.42 -5.46
C CYS A 126 -9.17 -13.72 -6.53
N ILE A 127 -8.08 -14.35 -6.99
CA ILE A 127 -7.18 -13.83 -8.05
C ILE A 127 -7.23 -14.75 -9.27
N PRO A 128 -7.38 -14.22 -10.49
CA PRO A 128 -7.42 -15.05 -11.70
C PRO A 128 -6.11 -15.85 -11.91
N PRO A 129 -6.18 -17.11 -12.42
CA PRO A 129 -7.38 -17.89 -12.73
C PRO A 129 -8.07 -18.43 -11.46
N TYR A 130 -9.39 -18.31 -11.40
CA TYR A 130 -10.17 -18.67 -10.22
C TYR A 130 -10.35 -20.18 -10.06
N ASN A 131 -10.00 -20.71 -8.89
CA ASN A 131 -10.26 -22.09 -8.50
C ASN A 131 -11.53 -22.16 -7.64
N THR A 132 -12.63 -22.59 -8.24
CA THR A 132 -13.93 -22.68 -7.57
C THR A 132 -14.06 -23.89 -6.67
N ASP A 133 -13.22 -24.92 -6.81
CA ASP A 133 -13.28 -26.15 -6.00
C ASP A 133 -12.90 -25.88 -4.54
N LEU A 134 -12.12 -24.83 -4.28
CA LEU A 134 -11.71 -24.42 -2.95
C LEU A 134 -12.67 -23.44 -2.25
N LEU A 135 -13.76 -23.04 -2.90
CA LEU A 135 -14.76 -22.13 -2.29
C LEU A 135 -15.30 -22.62 -0.93
N PRO A 136 -15.63 -23.91 -0.74
CA PRO A 136 -16.08 -24.37 0.57
C PRO A 136 -15.05 -24.14 1.70
N GLU A 137 -13.75 -24.28 1.40
CA GLU A 137 -12.69 -24.00 2.36
C GLU A 137 -12.53 -22.48 2.60
N LEU A 138 -12.70 -21.66 1.57
CA LEU A 138 -12.71 -20.21 1.68
C LEU A 138 -13.86 -19.73 2.58
N TYR A 139 -15.03 -20.33 2.48
CA TYR A 139 -16.18 -20.00 3.33
C TYR A 139 -15.93 -20.31 4.81
N GLU A 140 -15.32 -21.43 5.13
CA GLU A 140 -14.94 -21.75 6.50
C GLU A 140 -13.81 -20.85 7.02
N TYR A 141 -12.88 -20.46 6.14
CA TYR A 141 -11.86 -19.45 6.43
C TYR A 141 -12.50 -18.10 6.80
N CYS A 142 -13.43 -17.59 5.99
CA CYS A 142 -14.16 -16.35 6.25
C CYS A 142 -14.92 -16.40 7.60
N LYS A 143 -15.59 -17.51 7.92
CA LYS A 143 -16.22 -17.70 9.23
C LYS A 143 -15.21 -17.67 10.38
N GLN A 144 -14.03 -18.25 10.17
CA GLN A 144 -12.98 -18.26 11.19
C GLN A 144 -12.43 -16.84 11.44
N ASP A 145 -12.31 -16.02 10.40
CA ASP A 145 -11.87 -14.64 10.55
C ASP A 145 -12.88 -13.81 11.36
N VAL A 146 -14.19 -13.99 11.16
CA VAL A 146 -15.25 -13.39 12.02
C VAL A 146 -15.14 -13.85 13.47
N ARG A 147 -14.93 -15.18 13.71
CA ARG A 147 -14.75 -15.69 15.07
C ARG A 147 -13.54 -15.07 15.76
N ALA A 148 -12.42 -15.01 15.04
CA ALA A 148 -11.17 -14.47 15.56
C ALA A 148 -11.27 -12.96 15.82
N ASP A 149 -11.87 -12.19 14.90
CA ASP A 149 -12.01 -10.74 15.06
C ASP A 149 -12.95 -10.39 16.23
N ARG A 150 -14.07 -11.11 16.38
CA ARG A 150 -15.00 -10.96 17.50
C ARG A 150 -14.32 -11.26 18.84
N ASP A 151 -13.59 -12.37 18.93
CA ASP A 151 -12.85 -12.75 20.16
C ASP A 151 -11.84 -11.70 20.54
N GLN A 152 -11.00 -11.25 19.58
CA GLN A 152 -10.00 -10.24 19.80
C GLN A 152 -10.61 -8.87 20.16
N SER A 153 -11.71 -8.47 19.49
CA SER A 153 -12.40 -7.22 19.80
C SER A 153 -12.90 -7.17 21.25
N LYS A 154 -13.38 -8.29 21.80
CA LYS A 154 -13.82 -8.40 23.20
C LYS A 154 -12.68 -8.34 24.22
N MET A 155 -11.47 -8.70 23.81
CA MET A 155 -10.29 -8.64 24.67
C MET A 155 -9.69 -7.22 24.76
N MET A 156 -10.14 -6.29 23.95
CA MET A 156 -9.68 -4.91 23.87
C MET A 156 -10.73 -3.96 24.45
N ARG A 157 -10.30 -2.81 24.99
CA ARG A 157 -11.26 -1.74 25.26
C ARG A 157 -11.89 -1.26 23.95
N ASP A 158 -13.14 -0.85 24.01
CA ASP A 158 -13.78 -0.19 22.89
C ASP A 158 -13.16 1.19 22.62
N LEU A 159 -13.33 1.67 21.38
CA LEU A 159 -13.04 3.06 21.05
C LEU A 159 -13.90 3.99 21.92
N THR A 160 -13.29 5.03 22.47
CA THR A 160 -14.04 6.11 23.10
C THR A 160 -14.91 6.82 22.05
N ALA A 161 -15.89 7.58 22.51
CA ALA A 161 -16.73 8.37 21.59
C ALA A 161 -15.92 9.31 20.69
N THR A 162 -14.84 9.90 21.21
CA THR A 162 -13.92 10.76 20.44
C THR A 162 -13.15 9.97 19.39
N GLU A 163 -12.54 8.83 19.76
CA GLU A 163 -11.78 7.99 18.83
C GLU A 163 -12.67 7.43 17.71
N LEU A 164 -13.92 7.09 18.02
CA LEU A 164 -14.89 6.65 17.01
C LEU A 164 -15.30 7.81 16.08
N ALA A 165 -15.50 9.00 16.61
CA ALA A 165 -15.77 10.20 15.82
C ALA A 165 -14.60 10.56 14.90
N ASP A 166 -13.37 10.42 15.38
CA ASP A 166 -12.15 10.62 14.59
C ASP A 166 -12.04 9.57 13.47
N TYR A 167 -12.34 8.30 13.76
CA TYR A 167 -12.41 7.25 12.74
C TYR A 167 -13.43 7.60 11.66
N HIS A 168 -14.67 7.96 12.03
CA HIS A 168 -15.68 8.36 11.05
C HIS A 168 -15.28 9.61 10.26
N THR A 169 -14.61 10.57 10.89
CA THR A 169 -14.09 11.76 10.20
C THR A 169 -13.04 11.40 9.16
N ASN A 170 -12.11 10.48 9.51
CA ASN A 170 -11.13 9.95 8.57
C ASN A 170 -11.81 9.25 7.37
N GLU A 171 -12.83 8.44 7.62
CA GLU A 171 -13.57 7.79 6.54
C GLU A 171 -14.28 8.81 5.62
N ARG A 172 -14.89 9.87 6.17
CA ARG A 172 -15.47 10.95 5.35
C ARG A 172 -14.44 11.68 4.50
N ILE A 173 -13.21 11.87 5.04
CA ILE A 173 -12.10 12.46 4.28
C ILE A 173 -11.71 11.52 3.12
N ASN A 174 -11.61 10.21 3.38
CA ASN A 174 -11.30 9.21 2.38
C ASN A 174 -12.37 9.12 1.30
N ASP A 175 -13.66 9.14 1.69
CA ASP A 175 -14.80 9.13 0.75
C ASP A 175 -14.81 10.35 -0.18
N ARG A 176 -14.52 11.53 0.36
CA ARG A 176 -14.41 12.76 -0.42
C ARG A 176 -13.22 12.75 -1.36
N GLY A 177 -12.13 12.11 -0.96
CA GLY A 177 -10.85 12.13 -1.65
C GLY A 177 -10.18 13.51 -1.65
N VAL A 178 -9.17 13.66 -2.48
CA VAL A 178 -8.41 14.90 -2.69
C VAL A 178 -8.50 15.27 -4.16
N LEU A 179 -8.84 16.52 -4.43
CA LEU A 179 -8.87 17.01 -5.81
C LEU A 179 -7.46 17.02 -6.39
N VAL A 180 -7.29 16.35 -7.53
CA VAL A 180 -6.03 16.32 -8.29
C VAL A 180 -6.24 17.04 -9.61
N ASP A 181 -5.35 17.99 -9.93
CA ASP A 181 -5.29 18.60 -11.26
C ASP A 181 -4.66 17.61 -12.25
N LEU A 182 -5.53 16.83 -12.90
CA LEU A 182 -5.12 15.82 -13.89
C LEU A 182 -4.44 16.45 -15.12
N ALA A 183 -4.82 17.67 -15.50
CA ALA A 183 -4.20 18.36 -16.65
C ALA A 183 -2.74 18.71 -16.33
N LEU A 184 -2.49 19.24 -15.14
CA LEU A 184 -1.15 19.49 -14.64
C LEU A 184 -0.33 18.20 -14.53
N CYS A 185 -0.90 17.14 -13.95
CA CYS A 185 -0.21 15.85 -13.81
C CYS A 185 0.20 15.27 -15.18
N LYS A 186 -0.71 15.25 -16.14
CA LYS A 186 -0.44 14.78 -17.52
C LYS A 186 0.60 15.64 -18.23
N ALA A 187 0.56 16.96 -18.05
CA ALA A 187 1.58 17.87 -18.59
C ALA A 187 2.95 17.58 -17.96
N ALA A 188 3.03 17.44 -16.65
CA ALA A 188 4.26 17.12 -15.93
C ALA A 188 4.87 15.78 -16.40
N VAL A 189 4.06 14.74 -16.59
CA VAL A 189 4.53 13.44 -17.13
C VAL A 189 5.09 13.60 -18.52
N ARG A 190 4.40 14.36 -19.40
CA ARG A 190 4.86 14.59 -20.78
C ARG A 190 6.17 15.35 -20.83
N TYR A 191 6.32 16.46 -20.10
CA TYR A 191 7.54 17.26 -20.05
C TYR A 191 8.69 16.47 -19.45
N SER A 192 8.47 15.77 -18.36
CA SER A 192 9.45 14.89 -17.73
C SER A 192 9.97 13.80 -18.68
N ALA A 193 9.11 13.23 -19.52
CA ALA A 193 9.52 12.23 -20.50
C ALA A 193 10.43 12.79 -21.60
N VAL A 194 10.25 14.05 -21.97
CA VAL A 194 11.14 14.75 -22.94
C VAL A 194 12.49 15.02 -22.28
N GLU A 195 12.47 15.67 -21.10
CA GLU A 195 13.68 16.00 -20.34
C GLU A 195 14.54 14.76 -20.04
N LEU A 196 13.92 13.66 -19.59
CA LEU A 196 14.64 12.41 -19.33
C LEU A 196 15.34 11.84 -20.58
N LYS A 197 14.79 12.05 -21.78
CA LYS A 197 15.47 11.64 -23.02
C LYS A 197 16.70 12.51 -23.30
N GLU A 198 16.60 13.83 -23.10
CA GLU A 198 17.69 14.77 -23.30
C GLU A 198 18.81 14.48 -22.30
N VAL A 199 18.49 14.35 -21.02
CA VAL A 199 19.46 14.01 -19.97
C VAL A 199 20.14 12.65 -20.23
N GLN A 200 19.37 11.64 -20.68
CA GLN A 200 19.92 10.34 -21.03
C GLN A 200 20.85 10.44 -22.27
N ALA A 201 20.55 11.28 -23.23
CA ALA A 201 21.40 11.48 -24.39
C ALA A 201 22.76 12.10 -24.00
N ILE A 202 22.76 13.18 -23.21
CA ILE A 202 23.95 13.82 -22.65
C ILE A 202 24.79 12.78 -21.87
N PHE A 203 24.14 12.05 -20.95
CA PHE A 203 24.84 11.03 -20.21
C PHE A 203 25.49 9.95 -21.08
N THR A 204 24.80 9.51 -22.13
CA THR A 204 25.32 8.49 -23.04
C THR A 204 26.49 9.03 -23.88
N GLU A 205 26.41 10.27 -24.29
CA GLU A 205 27.50 10.95 -25.04
C GLU A 205 28.80 11.03 -24.22
N ILE A 206 28.68 11.42 -22.93
CA ILE A 206 29.83 11.56 -22.04
C ILE A 206 30.40 10.21 -21.62
N THR A 207 29.51 9.26 -21.27
CA THR A 207 29.95 8.01 -20.60
C THR A 207 30.08 6.80 -21.52
N GLY A 208 29.43 6.82 -22.69
CA GLY A 208 29.26 5.65 -23.55
C GLY A 208 28.33 4.57 -22.96
N LEU A 209 27.69 4.82 -21.81
CA LEU A 209 26.81 3.86 -21.15
C LEU A 209 25.36 4.02 -21.61
N ALA A 210 24.67 2.89 -21.79
CA ALA A 210 23.28 2.88 -22.30
C ALA A 210 22.25 3.41 -21.29
N SER A 211 22.56 3.45 -20.01
CA SER A 211 21.62 3.89 -18.99
C SER A 211 22.30 4.44 -17.74
N ILE A 212 21.83 5.60 -17.30
CA ILE A 212 22.25 6.26 -16.07
C ILE A 212 21.92 5.42 -14.80
N ARG A 213 20.92 4.56 -14.88
CA ARG A 213 20.54 3.64 -13.80
C ARG A 213 21.42 2.38 -13.74
N SER A 214 22.37 2.26 -14.65
CA SER A 214 23.30 1.13 -14.65
C SER A 214 24.25 1.16 -13.45
N PRO A 215 24.51 0.05 -12.78
CA PRO A 215 25.57 -0.05 -11.78
C PRO A 215 26.95 0.37 -12.29
N LYS A 216 27.17 0.33 -13.61
CA LYS A 216 28.43 0.76 -14.28
C LYS A 216 28.68 2.26 -14.15
N MET A 217 27.64 3.09 -14.00
CA MET A 217 27.77 4.53 -13.78
C MET A 217 28.66 4.83 -12.56
N ARG A 218 28.45 4.13 -11.44
CA ARG A 218 29.28 4.30 -10.25
C ARG A 218 30.77 3.96 -10.54
N LEU A 219 31.04 2.92 -11.30
CA LEU A 219 32.39 2.52 -11.66
C LEU A 219 33.03 3.56 -12.58
N TRP A 220 32.27 4.06 -13.55
CA TRP A 220 32.70 5.12 -14.45
C TRP A 220 33.14 6.39 -13.71
N VAL A 221 32.36 6.83 -12.69
CA VAL A 221 32.72 7.96 -11.83
C VAL A 221 33.98 7.64 -11.00
N GLN A 222 34.00 6.45 -10.36
CA GLN A 222 35.10 6.01 -9.49
C GLN A 222 36.46 6.02 -10.22
N GLU A 223 36.50 5.72 -11.52
CA GLU A 223 37.70 5.67 -12.33
C GLU A 223 38.20 7.05 -12.77
N ARG A 224 37.40 8.11 -12.56
CA ARG A 224 37.64 9.47 -13.12
C ARG A 224 37.70 10.57 -12.07
N VAL A 225 37.67 10.23 -10.81
CA VAL A 225 37.75 11.18 -9.70
C VAL A 225 39.07 11.06 -8.95
N GLY A 226 39.49 12.13 -8.31
CA GLY A 226 40.68 12.16 -7.47
C GLY A 226 40.54 11.48 -6.12
N PRO A 227 41.64 11.42 -5.33
CA PRO A 227 41.69 10.72 -4.06
C PRO A 227 40.68 11.24 -3.02
N GLN A 228 40.50 12.54 -2.92
CA GLN A 228 39.55 13.16 -1.97
C GLN A 228 38.11 12.83 -2.36
N ALA A 229 37.76 12.86 -3.61
CA ALA A 229 36.46 12.47 -4.11
C ALA A 229 36.18 10.96 -3.87
N LEU A 230 37.19 10.10 -4.04
CA LEU A 230 37.09 8.69 -3.72
C LEU A 230 36.82 8.43 -2.23
N GLU A 231 37.38 9.26 -1.35
CA GLU A 231 37.08 9.19 0.08
C GLU A 231 35.61 9.56 0.35
N LEU A 232 35.08 10.63 -0.27
CA LEU A 232 33.68 11.04 -0.19
C LEU A 232 32.73 9.96 -0.70
N MET A 233 33.11 9.17 -1.70
CA MET A 233 32.33 8.04 -2.23
C MET A 233 32.34 6.82 -1.30
N THR A 234 33.27 6.76 -0.33
CA THR A 234 33.42 5.61 0.55
C THR A 234 32.34 5.58 1.64
N ARG A 235 31.67 4.46 1.79
CA ARG A 235 30.72 4.14 2.86
C ARG A 235 31.09 2.83 3.53
N TYR A 236 30.84 2.74 4.82
CA TYR A 236 30.98 1.50 5.57
C TYR A 236 29.59 0.99 5.97
N LYS A 237 29.28 -0.23 5.59
CA LYS A 237 28.06 -0.90 6.00
C LYS A 237 28.45 -2.28 6.55
N ASP A 238 28.06 -2.54 7.80
CA ASP A 238 28.40 -3.80 8.51
C ASP A 238 29.90 -4.11 8.50
N GLY A 239 30.76 -3.07 8.64
CA GLY A 239 32.22 -3.18 8.59
C GLY A 239 32.81 -3.39 7.19
N VAL A 240 32.00 -3.47 6.15
CA VAL A 240 32.44 -3.66 4.76
C VAL A 240 32.51 -2.31 4.04
N LYS A 241 33.67 -2.02 3.45
CA LYS A 241 33.86 -0.85 2.59
C LYS A 241 33.05 -0.98 1.30
N LYS A 242 32.20 0.00 1.00
CA LYS A 242 31.40 0.09 -0.24
C LYS A 242 31.55 1.47 -0.85
N MET A 243 31.55 1.53 -2.18
CA MET A 243 31.50 2.79 -2.92
C MET A 243 30.04 3.15 -3.23
N SER A 244 29.69 4.42 -3.05
CA SER A 244 28.34 4.95 -3.29
C SER A 244 28.40 6.19 -4.14
N VAL A 245 27.33 6.43 -4.90
CA VAL A 245 26.97 7.67 -5.58
C VAL A 245 25.54 8.05 -5.25
N ASP A 246 25.14 7.82 -4.00
CA ASP A 246 23.83 8.24 -3.51
C ASP A 246 23.69 9.78 -3.50
N LYS A 247 22.48 10.26 -3.22
CA LYS A 247 22.17 11.71 -3.27
C LYS A 247 23.14 12.56 -2.45
N SER A 248 23.51 12.10 -1.25
CA SER A 248 24.41 12.85 -0.37
C SER A 248 25.84 12.87 -0.89
N VAL A 249 26.29 11.75 -1.47
CA VAL A 249 27.62 11.67 -2.12
C VAL A 249 27.69 12.57 -3.34
N ARG A 250 26.68 12.52 -4.21
CA ARG A 250 26.65 13.39 -5.41
C ARG A 250 26.69 14.86 -5.04
N ALA A 251 25.90 15.28 -4.03
CA ALA A 251 25.94 16.67 -3.56
C ALA A 251 27.33 17.09 -3.07
N ASN A 252 28.03 16.23 -2.33
CA ASN A 252 29.39 16.51 -1.85
C ASN A 252 30.41 16.54 -2.99
N LEU A 253 30.29 15.66 -3.99
CA LEU A 253 31.17 15.66 -5.17
C LEU A 253 30.96 16.91 -6.02
N LEU A 254 29.72 17.37 -6.17
CA LEU A 254 29.43 18.62 -6.90
C LEU A 254 29.92 19.86 -6.17
N LEU A 255 29.90 19.87 -4.84
CA LEU A 255 30.53 20.90 -4.04
C LEU A 255 32.05 20.88 -4.23
N LEU A 256 32.68 19.71 -4.18
CA LEU A 256 34.12 19.56 -4.40
C LEU A 256 34.52 19.98 -5.80
N HIS A 257 33.70 19.70 -6.84
CA HIS A 257 33.94 20.20 -8.21
C HIS A 257 34.02 21.73 -8.25
N GLY A 258 33.19 22.45 -7.48
CA GLY A 258 33.24 23.92 -7.40
C GLY A 258 34.53 24.44 -6.77
N ASP A 259 35.17 23.67 -5.92
CA ASP A 259 36.39 24.03 -5.20
C ASP A 259 37.66 23.52 -5.91
N ASP A 260 37.61 22.32 -6.50
CA ASP A 260 38.76 21.64 -7.12
C ASP A 260 38.32 20.75 -8.30
N GLN A 261 38.55 21.24 -9.52
CA GLN A 261 38.20 20.53 -10.76
C GLN A 261 39.15 19.36 -11.08
N ASP A 262 40.35 19.32 -10.49
CA ASP A 262 41.24 18.17 -10.64
C ASP A 262 40.74 16.96 -9.85
N GLU A 263 40.01 17.18 -8.76
CA GLU A 263 39.34 16.11 -7.97
C GLU A 263 38.04 15.60 -8.64
N VAL A 264 37.26 16.53 -9.24
CA VAL A 264 35.99 16.18 -9.94
C VAL A 264 35.94 17.03 -11.24
N SER A 265 36.19 16.40 -12.37
CA SER A 265 36.18 17.09 -13.68
C SER A 265 34.76 17.51 -14.09
N GLU A 266 34.67 18.41 -15.09
CA GLU A 266 33.43 18.89 -15.68
C GLU A 266 32.54 17.73 -16.16
N ASP A 267 33.11 16.76 -16.91
CA ASP A 267 32.38 15.59 -17.39
C ASP A 267 31.76 14.76 -16.25
N VAL A 268 32.52 14.61 -15.15
CA VAL A 268 32.02 13.89 -13.96
C VAL A 268 30.90 14.69 -13.30
N ALA A 269 31.05 15.99 -13.16
CA ALA A 269 30.03 16.85 -12.57
C ALA A 269 28.72 16.81 -13.37
N GLU A 270 28.82 16.90 -14.72
CA GLU A 270 27.67 16.82 -15.61
C GLU A 270 26.95 15.45 -15.52
N VAL A 271 27.70 14.35 -15.44
CA VAL A 271 27.14 13.01 -15.20
C VAL A 271 26.42 12.91 -13.85
N LEU A 272 26.95 13.54 -12.80
CA LEU A 272 26.31 13.57 -11.47
C LEU A 272 25.05 14.42 -11.47
N MET A 273 25.03 15.56 -12.20
CA MET A 273 23.81 16.36 -12.39
C MET A 273 22.75 15.61 -13.18
N CYS A 274 23.10 14.94 -14.26
CA CYS A 274 22.20 14.04 -15.00
C CYS A 274 21.58 12.98 -14.08
N ALA A 275 22.38 12.43 -13.15
CA ALA A 275 21.87 11.46 -12.19
C ALA A 275 20.89 12.06 -11.20
N ASP A 276 21.10 13.30 -10.76
CA ASP A 276 20.16 13.99 -9.86
C ASP A 276 18.81 14.24 -10.56
N ASP A 277 18.81 14.65 -11.80
CA ASP A 277 17.58 14.86 -12.59
C ASP A 277 16.79 13.56 -12.79
N VAL A 278 17.46 12.48 -13.17
CA VAL A 278 16.80 11.16 -13.38
C VAL A 278 16.25 10.56 -12.08
N TRP A 279 16.92 10.82 -10.96
CA TRP A 279 16.50 10.31 -9.64
C TRP A 279 15.68 11.32 -8.83
N ALA A 280 15.28 12.43 -9.40
CA ALA A 280 14.37 13.38 -8.77
C ALA A 280 13.02 12.72 -8.50
N SER A 281 12.79 12.32 -7.23
CA SER A 281 11.61 11.55 -6.80
C SER A 281 10.30 12.33 -6.90
N SER A 282 10.37 13.67 -6.98
CA SER A 282 9.20 14.55 -7.09
C SER A 282 8.38 14.32 -8.35
N VAL A 283 9.05 14.05 -9.47
CA VAL A 283 8.39 13.85 -10.78
C VAL A 283 7.68 12.52 -10.88
N ALA A 284 8.21 11.47 -10.25
CA ALA A 284 7.61 10.13 -10.26
C ALA A 284 6.21 10.08 -9.62
N LYS A 285 5.84 11.08 -8.82
CA LYS A 285 4.51 11.16 -8.20
C LYS A 285 3.42 11.49 -9.23
N PHE A 286 3.72 12.33 -10.22
CA PHE A 286 2.72 12.72 -11.22
C PHE A 286 2.24 11.55 -12.07
N SER A 287 3.10 10.57 -12.38
CA SER A 287 2.70 9.38 -13.12
C SER A 287 1.71 8.48 -12.36
N ARG A 288 1.64 8.60 -11.01
CA ARG A 288 0.68 7.87 -10.18
C ARG A 288 -0.64 8.62 -10.03
N LEU A 289 -0.63 9.93 -10.29
CA LEU A 289 -1.81 10.80 -10.16
C LEU A 289 -2.49 11.02 -11.51
N ALA A 290 -1.76 10.85 -12.63
CA ALA A 290 -2.26 11.00 -14.00
C ALA A 290 -2.95 9.73 -14.52
#